data_73289ef10f1dd2efb19622de9af07ba1
#
_entry.id   73289ef10f1dd2efb19622de9af07ba1
#
_cell.length_a   1.000
_cell.length_b   1.000
_cell.length_c   1.000
_cell.angle_alpha   90.00
_cell.angle_beta   90.00
_cell.angle_gamma   90.00
#
_symmetry.space_group_name_H-M   'P 1'
#
loop_
_entity.id
_entity.type
_entity.pdbx_description
1 polymer ?
#
loop_
_entity_poly.entity_id
_entity_poly.type
_entity_poly.pdbx_seq_one_letter_code
_entity_poly.pdbx_strand_id
1 'polypeptide(L)'
;QTKKKVHHFEYTISTRTLRELEDYESPNNHPSWASVSPDGETVIFARNHNLWTITGAEYGSILDARRGKSGDDADDAEEDVEVEEVQLTTDGEPYYSYAGNASGRGETNVSSEENMDDRKRAGISWSKDSQRFALVRRDQREVGDLWVVHVTGNKRPELETYKYDMPGEESVTQSEILIYDLAARAMVKVADDPWQDQMMSVVNDQQFNYPDSDEPRQSRWLSDNSDELWFTRISRDRKRTDIMVANTSTGEVRTVIEDRLNTYMETRTTLQLDNGDLLWWSERDGWAHIYRYSTDGTLVGRLTEGP
;
A
#
# COMPACT_ATOMS: atom_id res chain seq x y z
N GLN A 1 -25.34 25.73 -2.07
CA GLN A 1 -24.57 24.50 -1.76
C GLN A 1 -25.55 23.35 -1.58
N THR A 2 -25.48 22.34 -2.42
CA THR A 2 -26.28 21.12 -2.28
C THR A 2 -25.64 20.27 -1.19
N LYS A 3 -26.32 20.10 -0.04
CA LYS A 3 -25.88 19.16 1.00
C LYS A 3 -26.08 17.73 0.50
N LYS A 4 -25.00 16.94 0.48
CA LYS A 4 -25.05 15.51 0.19
C LYS A 4 -25.64 14.80 1.43
N LYS A 5 -26.70 14.01 1.22
CA LYS A 5 -27.26 13.15 2.27
C LYS A 5 -26.91 11.71 1.89
N VAL A 6 -26.31 11.00 2.83
CA VAL A 6 -25.99 9.56 2.70
C VAL A 6 -27.06 8.80 3.46
N HIS A 7 -27.56 7.71 2.88
CA HIS A 7 -28.52 6.81 3.51
C HIS A 7 -27.87 5.44 3.64
N HIS A 8 -27.99 4.82 4.78
CA HIS A 8 -27.46 3.51 5.08
C HIS A 8 -28.58 2.48 5.15
N PHE A 9 -28.36 1.29 4.59
CA PHE A 9 -29.35 0.22 4.52
C PHE A 9 -28.72 -1.10 4.96
N GLU A 10 -29.46 -1.87 5.74
CA GLU A 10 -29.17 -3.27 6.07
C GLU A 10 -30.02 -4.20 5.23
N TYR A 11 -29.41 -5.21 4.59
CA TYR A 11 -30.14 -6.26 3.87
C TYR A 11 -29.92 -7.62 4.52
N THR A 12 -30.98 -8.19 5.09
CA THR A 12 -30.94 -9.52 5.69
C THR A 12 -31.20 -10.57 4.61
N ILE A 13 -30.18 -11.33 4.23
CA ILE A 13 -30.23 -12.33 3.14
C ILE A 13 -31.25 -13.43 3.40
N SER A 14 -31.31 -13.94 4.65
CA SER A 14 -32.20 -15.05 5.03
C SER A 14 -33.68 -14.71 4.92
N THR A 15 -34.06 -13.48 5.27
CA THR A 15 -35.44 -12.98 5.23
C THR A 15 -35.75 -12.17 3.97
N ARG A 16 -34.72 -11.81 3.18
CA ARG A 16 -34.81 -10.92 2.02
C ARG A 16 -35.44 -9.57 2.37
N THR A 17 -35.10 -9.05 3.53
CA THR A 17 -35.64 -7.79 4.03
C THR A 17 -34.61 -6.68 3.94
N LEU A 18 -34.99 -5.54 3.37
CA LEU A 18 -34.19 -4.31 3.35
C LEU A 18 -34.76 -3.36 4.40
N ARG A 19 -33.88 -2.81 5.25
CA ARG A 19 -34.22 -1.81 6.26
C ARG A 19 -33.31 -0.60 6.12
N GLU A 20 -33.88 0.61 6.14
CA GLU A 20 -33.09 1.84 6.28
C GLU A 20 -32.67 2.03 7.72
N LEU A 21 -31.41 2.40 7.92
CA LEU A 21 -30.84 2.72 9.22
C LEU A 21 -30.86 4.25 9.37
N GLU A 22 -31.94 4.78 9.97
CA GLU A 22 -32.21 6.24 9.99
C GLU A 22 -31.20 7.03 10.81
N ASP A 23 -30.67 6.46 11.91
CA ASP A 23 -29.72 7.09 12.83
C ASP A 23 -28.38 6.36 12.81
N TYR A 24 -27.97 5.86 11.63
CA TYR A 24 -26.72 5.12 11.51
C TYR A 24 -25.51 6.03 11.66
N GLU A 25 -24.76 5.82 12.69
CA GLU A 25 -23.42 6.37 12.85
C GLU A 25 -22.41 5.32 12.34
N SER A 26 -21.59 5.71 11.37
CA SER A 26 -20.53 4.81 10.92
C SER A 26 -19.60 4.51 12.09
N PRO A 27 -19.41 3.23 12.46
CA PRO A 27 -18.54 2.88 13.57
C PRO A 27 -17.08 3.21 13.28
N ASN A 28 -16.75 3.34 11.98
CA ASN A 28 -15.38 3.49 11.51
C ASN A 28 -14.94 4.95 11.39
N ASN A 29 -14.38 5.49 12.46
CA ASN A 29 -13.65 6.74 12.42
C ASN A 29 -12.14 6.54 12.58
N HIS A 30 -11.63 5.48 11.96
CA HIS A 30 -10.18 5.22 11.93
C HIS A 30 -9.47 6.31 11.14
N PRO A 31 -8.47 6.98 11.72
CA PRO A 31 -7.70 7.98 11.00
C PRO A 31 -6.96 7.35 9.81
N SER A 32 -6.90 8.10 8.70
CA SER A 32 -6.34 7.60 7.44
C SER A 32 -4.85 7.27 7.50
N TRP A 33 -4.14 7.85 8.45
CA TRP A 33 -2.70 7.64 8.65
C TRP A 33 -2.38 6.28 9.31
N ALA A 34 -3.32 5.69 10.08
CA ALA A 34 -3.06 4.50 10.88
C ALA A 34 -2.93 3.24 10.02
N SER A 35 -1.88 2.46 10.25
CA SER A 35 -1.73 1.09 9.77
C SER A 35 -1.65 0.14 10.96
N VAL A 36 -2.79 -0.48 11.28
CA VAL A 36 -2.96 -1.32 12.48
C VAL A 36 -2.54 -2.75 12.16
N SER A 37 -1.78 -3.38 13.06
CA SER A 37 -1.41 -4.80 12.94
C SER A 37 -2.63 -5.73 13.03
N PRO A 38 -2.57 -6.95 12.48
CA PRO A 38 -3.68 -7.91 12.53
C PRO A 38 -4.18 -8.24 13.93
N ASP A 39 -3.31 -8.26 14.94
CA ASP A 39 -3.64 -8.46 16.34
C ASP A 39 -4.16 -7.19 17.06
N GLY A 40 -4.06 -6.03 16.41
CA GLY A 40 -4.48 -4.75 16.97
C GLY A 40 -3.50 -4.13 17.98
N GLU A 41 -2.37 -4.76 18.25
CA GLU A 41 -1.46 -4.34 19.33
C GLU A 41 -0.46 -3.25 18.91
N THR A 42 -0.23 -3.11 17.60
CA THR A 42 0.77 -2.17 17.05
C THR A 42 0.18 -1.33 15.92
N VAL A 43 0.44 -0.03 15.95
CA VAL A 43 0.02 0.88 14.87
C VAL A 43 1.24 1.61 14.32
N ILE A 44 1.44 1.52 13.01
CA ILE A 44 2.55 2.16 12.30
C ILE A 44 2.02 3.35 11.50
N PHE A 45 2.80 4.42 11.47
CA PHE A 45 2.58 5.60 10.66
C PHE A 45 3.91 6.24 10.27
N ALA A 46 3.87 7.23 9.39
CA ALA A 46 5.04 8.02 9.03
C ALA A 46 4.92 9.44 9.59
N ARG A 47 6.04 10.02 10.01
CA ARG A 47 6.20 11.42 10.42
C ARG A 47 7.63 11.85 10.12
N ASN A 48 7.83 13.07 9.65
CA ASN A 48 9.17 13.59 9.29
C ASN A 48 9.96 12.59 8.42
N HIS A 49 9.30 12.06 7.39
CA HIS A 49 9.82 11.05 6.46
C HIS A 49 10.14 9.67 7.07
N ASN A 50 10.04 9.49 8.37
CA ASN A 50 10.42 8.27 9.08
C ASN A 50 9.20 7.50 9.59
N LEU A 51 9.41 6.21 9.92
CA LEU A 51 8.40 5.37 10.55
C LEU A 51 8.37 5.59 12.05
N TRP A 52 7.16 5.60 12.58
CA TRP A 52 6.83 5.71 13.99
C TRP A 52 5.78 4.67 14.37
N THR A 53 5.69 4.37 15.64
CA THR A 53 4.70 3.43 16.18
C THR A 53 4.10 3.94 17.48
N ILE A 54 2.86 3.55 17.70
CA ILE A 54 2.15 3.61 18.98
C ILE A 54 1.56 2.23 19.29
N THR A 55 1.19 2.01 20.54
CA THR A 55 0.52 0.78 20.95
C THR A 55 -0.95 0.77 20.54
N GLY A 56 -1.56 -0.41 20.44
CA GLY A 56 -2.99 -0.56 20.22
C GLY A 56 -3.86 0.10 21.32
N ALA A 57 -3.37 0.12 22.57
CA ALA A 57 -4.06 0.79 23.67
C ALA A 57 -4.11 2.31 23.49
N GLU A 58 -3.00 2.94 23.10
CA GLU A 58 -2.93 4.36 22.78
C GLU A 58 -3.79 4.71 21.58
N TYR A 59 -3.78 3.84 20.56
CA TYR A 59 -4.66 3.98 19.41
C TYR A 59 -6.15 3.91 19.80
N GLY A 60 -6.51 3.02 20.73
CA GLY A 60 -7.85 2.96 21.32
C GLY A 60 -8.28 4.29 21.94
N SER A 61 -7.35 4.98 22.63
CA SER A 61 -7.62 6.31 23.21
C SER A 61 -7.90 7.36 22.13
N ILE A 62 -7.17 7.30 21.01
CA ILE A 62 -7.42 8.16 19.85
C ILE A 62 -8.82 7.88 19.26
N LEU A 63 -9.19 6.62 19.07
CA LEU A 63 -10.51 6.25 18.55
C LEU A 63 -11.64 6.71 19.48
N ASP A 64 -11.45 6.61 20.79
CA ASP A 64 -12.43 7.11 21.77
C ASP A 64 -12.63 8.63 21.68
N ALA A 65 -11.56 9.40 21.47
CA ALA A 65 -11.65 10.84 21.27
C ALA A 65 -12.36 11.22 19.95
N ARG A 66 -12.19 10.43 18.91
CA ARG A 66 -12.82 10.58 17.59
C ARG A 66 -14.28 10.11 17.55
N ARG A 67 -14.73 9.36 18.56
CA ARG A 67 -16.07 8.75 18.57
C ARG A 67 -17.19 9.78 18.41
N GLY A 68 -18.10 9.54 17.48
CA GLY A 68 -19.22 10.44 17.19
C GLY A 68 -18.84 11.74 16.49
N LYS A 69 -17.59 11.90 16.08
CA LYS A 69 -17.09 13.06 15.34
C LYS A 69 -16.71 12.67 13.91
N SER A 70 -16.58 13.64 13.00
CA SER A 70 -16.21 13.37 11.62
C SER A 70 -15.45 14.55 11.01
N GLY A 71 -14.58 14.28 10.02
CA GLY A 71 -13.78 15.31 9.35
C GLY A 71 -12.89 16.06 10.34
N ASP A 72 -12.79 17.37 10.14
CA ASP A 72 -11.92 18.25 10.93
C ASP A 72 -12.19 18.15 12.45
N ASP A 73 -13.46 18.02 12.87
CA ASP A 73 -13.80 17.86 14.30
C ASP A 73 -13.21 16.58 14.92
N ALA A 74 -13.05 15.52 14.13
CA ALA A 74 -12.44 14.28 14.60
C ALA A 74 -10.91 14.40 14.64
N ASP A 75 -10.34 15.07 13.63
CA ASP A 75 -8.90 15.28 13.53
C ASP A 75 -8.42 16.24 14.66
N ASP A 76 -9.14 17.33 14.92
CA ASP A 76 -8.89 18.23 16.07
C ASP A 76 -8.96 17.48 17.42
N ALA A 77 -9.90 16.54 17.55
CA ALA A 77 -10.06 15.80 18.80
C ALA A 77 -8.94 14.79 19.06
N GLU A 78 -8.32 14.25 18.02
CA GLU A 78 -7.18 13.35 18.18
C GLU A 78 -5.89 14.09 18.56
N GLU A 79 -5.75 15.37 18.17
CA GLU A 79 -4.59 16.17 18.51
C GLU A 79 -4.46 16.42 20.02
N ASP A 80 -5.59 16.44 20.74
CA ASP A 80 -5.62 16.60 22.19
C ASP A 80 -5.25 15.32 22.97
N VAL A 81 -5.06 14.17 22.28
CA VAL A 81 -4.73 12.90 22.93
C VAL A 81 -3.22 12.73 23.03
N GLU A 82 -2.71 12.75 24.27
CA GLU A 82 -1.30 12.45 24.54
C GLU A 82 -1.02 10.95 24.38
N VAL A 83 -0.08 10.58 23.51
CA VAL A 83 0.40 9.22 23.26
C VAL A 83 1.91 9.18 23.20
N GLU A 84 2.52 8.06 23.60
CA GLU A 84 3.96 7.86 23.52
C GLU A 84 4.35 7.32 22.14
N GLU A 85 4.80 8.17 21.24
CA GLU A 85 5.25 7.79 19.91
C GLU A 85 6.71 7.34 19.93
N VAL A 86 6.99 6.18 19.34
CA VAL A 86 8.34 5.62 19.25
C VAL A 86 8.81 5.64 17.81
N GLN A 87 9.94 6.30 17.56
CA GLN A 87 10.56 6.34 16.23
C GLN A 87 11.23 5.00 15.91
N LEU A 88 10.97 4.45 14.71
CA LEU A 88 11.52 3.19 14.24
C LEU A 88 12.67 3.35 13.26
N THR A 89 12.68 4.43 12.45
CA THR A 89 13.71 4.70 11.43
C THR A 89 14.22 6.13 11.52
N THR A 90 15.41 6.39 10.99
CA THR A 90 16.05 7.71 11.03
C THR A 90 16.69 8.12 9.72
N ASP A 91 16.51 7.32 8.66
CA ASP A 91 17.13 7.50 7.34
C ASP A 91 16.16 8.05 6.28
N GLY A 92 14.92 8.37 6.68
CA GLY A 92 13.94 9.01 5.80
C GLY A 92 14.26 10.49 5.59
N GLU A 93 14.13 10.95 4.35
CA GLU A 93 14.34 12.32 3.92
C GLU A 93 13.40 12.68 2.75
N PRO A 94 13.30 13.95 2.33
CA PRO A 94 12.52 14.35 1.17
C PRO A 94 12.87 13.51 -0.06
N TYR A 95 11.86 13.04 -0.79
CA TYR A 95 11.97 12.14 -1.95
C TYR A 95 12.55 10.75 -1.65
N TYR A 96 12.79 10.42 -0.40
CA TYR A 96 13.19 9.10 0.08
C TYR A 96 12.45 8.79 1.40
N SER A 97 11.16 9.01 1.36
CA SER A 97 10.28 8.98 2.53
C SER A 97 9.66 7.60 2.74
N TYR A 98 9.40 7.27 3.99
CA TYR A 98 8.56 6.14 4.38
C TYR A 98 7.06 6.45 4.30
N ALA A 99 6.68 7.71 4.16
CA ALA A 99 5.30 8.08 3.92
C ALA A 99 4.86 7.55 2.56
N GLY A 100 3.81 6.74 2.56
CA GLY A 100 3.20 6.26 1.34
C GLY A 100 2.49 7.40 0.60
N ASN A 101 2.63 7.47 -0.72
CA ASN A 101 1.90 8.42 -1.51
C ASN A 101 0.43 7.97 -1.64
N ALA A 102 -0.44 8.51 -0.81
CA ALA A 102 -1.86 8.12 -0.73
C ALA A 102 -2.65 8.46 -2.01
N SER A 103 -2.15 9.37 -2.87
CA SER A 103 -2.90 9.88 -4.02
C SER A 103 -2.43 9.36 -5.38
N GLY A 104 -1.34 8.61 -5.44
CA GLY A 104 -0.75 8.18 -6.73
C GLY A 104 -0.20 9.32 -7.59
N ARG A 105 -0.33 10.56 -7.16
CA ARG A 105 0.34 11.73 -7.75
C ARG A 105 1.66 11.95 -7.06
N GLY A 106 2.68 12.36 -7.80
CA GLY A 106 3.97 12.72 -7.25
C GLY A 106 3.84 13.77 -6.15
N GLU A 107 4.67 13.68 -5.14
CA GLU A 107 4.81 14.72 -4.15
C GLU A 107 5.35 15.99 -4.83
N THR A 108 4.75 17.16 -4.59
CA THR A 108 5.31 18.41 -5.09
C THR A 108 6.51 18.80 -4.22
N ASN A 109 7.42 19.62 -4.76
CA ASN A 109 8.57 20.07 -3.98
C ASN A 109 8.15 20.87 -2.73
N VAL A 110 7.00 21.54 -2.79
CA VAL A 110 6.40 22.24 -1.64
C VAL A 110 5.84 21.24 -0.64
N SER A 111 5.05 20.26 -1.10
CA SER A 111 4.42 19.27 -0.20
C SER A 111 5.42 18.32 0.46
N SER A 112 6.62 18.16 -0.12
CA SER A 112 7.69 17.36 0.50
C SER A 112 8.32 18.03 1.72
N GLU A 113 8.10 19.32 1.89
CA GLU A 113 8.67 20.14 3.00
C GLU A 113 7.59 20.60 3.99
N GLU A 114 6.32 20.69 3.55
CA GLU A 114 5.21 21.14 4.39
C GLU A 114 4.55 19.99 5.17
N ASN A 115 4.04 20.31 6.36
CA ASN A 115 3.27 19.37 7.20
C ASN A 115 3.99 18.06 7.49
N MET A 116 5.32 18.10 7.63
CA MET A 116 6.11 16.90 7.91
C MET A 116 5.85 16.35 9.32
N ASP A 117 5.45 17.21 10.25
CA ASP A 117 5.12 16.83 11.62
C ASP A 117 3.77 16.10 11.77
N ASP A 118 2.93 16.18 10.76
CA ASP A 118 1.66 15.45 10.77
C ASP A 118 1.88 13.95 10.65
N ARG A 119 0.98 13.16 11.27
CA ARG A 119 0.91 11.71 11.03
C ARG A 119 0.46 11.45 9.60
N LYS A 120 1.27 10.70 8.85
CA LYS A 120 0.99 10.32 7.46
C LYS A 120 0.91 8.80 7.33
N ARG A 121 0.17 8.34 6.35
CA ARG A 121 0.08 6.91 6.06
C ARG A 121 1.42 6.39 5.54
N ALA A 122 1.94 5.35 6.18
CA ALA A 122 2.94 4.47 5.60
C ALA A 122 2.22 3.34 4.84
N GLY A 123 2.70 2.99 3.64
CA GLY A 123 2.09 1.94 2.80
C GLY A 123 2.42 0.53 3.32
N ILE A 124 2.00 0.21 4.53
CA ILE A 124 2.36 -1.01 5.25
C ILE A 124 1.52 -2.21 4.79
N SER A 125 2.20 -3.33 4.57
CA SER A 125 1.61 -4.67 4.40
C SER A 125 2.09 -5.55 5.55
N TRP A 126 1.18 -6.04 6.37
CA TRP A 126 1.47 -6.82 7.56
C TRP A 126 1.65 -8.32 7.27
N SER A 127 2.52 -9.00 8.01
CA SER A 127 2.44 -10.45 8.17
C SER A 127 1.19 -10.83 8.94
N LYS A 128 0.61 -12.00 8.64
CA LYS A 128 -0.65 -12.43 9.28
C LYS A 128 -0.50 -12.69 10.77
N ASP A 129 0.73 -12.97 11.24
CA ASP A 129 1.08 -13.14 12.65
C ASP A 129 1.47 -11.85 13.39
N SER A 130 1.37 -10.69 12.71
CA SER A 130 1.72 -9.38 13.27
C SER A 130 3.20 -9.21 13.68
N GLN A 131 4.09 -10.15 13.33
CA GLN A 131 5.50 -10.07 13.75
C GLN A 131 6.34 -9.15 12.85
N ARG A 132 5.91 -8.99 11.59
CA ARG A 132 6.64 -8.24 10.58
C ARG A 132 5.70 -7.41 9.74
N PHE A 133 6.24 -6.37 9.13
CA PHE A 133 5.56 -5.65 8.07
C PHE A 133 6.53 -5.34 6.93
N ALA A 134 5.97 -5.13 5.75
CA ALA A 134 6.72 -4.72 4.57
C ALA A 134 6.14 -3.46 3.97
N LEU A 135 6.97 -2.70 3.28
CA LEU A 135 6.56 -1.53 2.51
C LEU A 135 7.42 -1.37 1.25
N VAL A 136 6.91 -0.61 0.30
CA VAL A 136 7.67 -0.18 -0.87
C VAL A 136 8.09 1.27 -0.63
N ARG A 137 9.40 1.53 -0.60
CA ARG A 137 9.96 2.88 -0.56
C ARG A 137 10.46 3.28 -1.95
N ARG A 138 10.27 4.54 -2.29
CA ARG A 138 10.75 5.10 -3.55
C ARG A 138 11.88 6.07 -3.30
N ASP A 139 12.93 5.96 -4.12
CA ASP A 139 14.02 6.92 -4.14
C ASP A 139 13.89 7.79 -5.41
N GLN A 140 13.60 9.07 -5.22
CA GLN A 140 13.45 10.06 -6.26
C GLN A 140 14.45 11.22 -6.12
N ARG A 141 15.45 11.10 -5.25
CA ARG A 141 16.39 12.17 -4.94
C ARG A 141 17.15 12.65 -6.17
N GLU A 142 17.53 11.72 -7.04
CA GLU A 142 18.27 12.02 -8.28
C GLU A 142 17.35 12.27 -9.50
N VAL A 143 16.03 12.15 -9.35
CA VAL A 143 15.07 12.39 -10.44
C VAL A 143 14.97 13.88 -10.74
N GLY A 144 14.90 14.23 -12.03
CA GLY A 144 14.75 15.61 -12.49
C GLY A 144 13.38 16.21 -12.15
N ASP A 145 13.32 17.54 -12.09
CA ASP A 145 12.08 18.27 -11.82
C ASP A 145 11.31 18.57 -13.11
N LEU A 146 10.01 18.32 -13.11
CA LEU A 146 9.08 18.86 -14.08
C LEU A 146 8.45 20.15 -13.54
N TRP A 147 8.37 21.14 -14.41
CA TRP A 147 7.82 22.45 -14.10
C TRP A 147 6.46 22.62 -14.76
N VAL A 148 5.46 22.97 -13.97
CA VAL A 148 4.11 23.27 -14.45
C VAL A 148 3.75 24.69 -14.03
N VAL A 149 3.29 25.50 -14.99
CA VAL A 149 2.86 26.88 -14.73
C VAL A 149 1.35 26.93 -14.76
N HIS A 150 0.74 27.18 -13.62
CA HIS A 150 -0.70 27.41 -13.49
C HIS A 150 -1.04 28.86 -13.84
N VAL A 151 -1.67 29.04 -15.00
CA VAL A 151 -2.02 30.39 -15.52
C VAL A 151 -3.49 30.76 -15.31
N THR A 152 -4.30 29.80 -14.81
CA THR A 152 -5.74 29.99 -14.58
C THR A 152 -6.06 29.82 -13.09
N GLY A 153 -7.05 30.55 -12.61
CA GLY A 153 -7.51 30.46 -11.21
C GLY A 153 -6.96 31.55 -10.29
N ASN A 154 -5.73 32.01 -10.46
CA ASN A 154 -5.12 33.07 -9.67
C ASN A 154 -4.83 34.31 -10.51
N LYS A 155 -4.66 35.46 -9.83
CA LYS A 155 -4.35 36.74 -10.53
C LYS A 155 -2.98 36.75 -11.21
N ARG A 156 -2.06 35.88 -10.74
CA ARG A 156 -0.71 35.71 -11.28
C ARG A 156 -0.44 34.23 -11.51
N PRO A 157 0.36 33.89 -12.52
CA PRO A 157 0.83 32.50 -12.69
C PRO A 157 1.58 32.01 -11.47
N GLU A 158 1.36 30.74 -11.11
CA GLU A 158 2.07 30.04 -10.05
C GLU A 158 2.88 28.90 -10.66
N LEU A 159 4.10 28.71 -10.18
CA LEU A 159 4.98 27.63 -10.58
C LEU A 159 4.82 26.46 -9.60
N GLU A 160 4.51 25.30 -10.14
CA GLU A 160 4.56 24.02 -9.41
C GLU A 160 5.71 23.19 -9.96
N THR A 161 6.49 22.58 -9.08
CA THR A 161 7.59 21.66 -9.45
C THR A 161 7.43 20.35 -8.70
N TYR A 162 7.73 19.23 -9.37
CA TYR A 162 7.72 17.90 -8.79
C TYR A 162 8.65 16.97 -9.57
N LYS A 163 9.12 15.91 -8.89
CA LYS A 163 9.96 14.88 -9.51
C LYS A 163 9.19 14.13 -10.59
N TYR A 164 9.78 13.97 -11.76
CA TYR A 164 9.13 13.30 -12.88
C TYR A 164 10.12 12.55 -13.76
N ASP A 165 9.86 11.25 -13.94
CA ASP A 165 10.69 10.37 -14.77
C ASP A 165 10.44 10.64 -16.25
N MET A 166 11.26 11.44 -16.89
CA MET A 166 11.16 11.69 -18.34
C MET A 166 11.63 10.48 -19.14
N PRO A 167 11.02 10.21 -20.30
CA PRO A 167 11.48 9.14 -21.18
C PRO A 167 12.93 9.34 -21.62
N GLY A 168 13.77 8.31 -21.42
CA GLY A 168 15.17 8.31 -21.85
C GLY A 168 16.16 8.91 -20.86
N GLU A 169 15.72 9.38 -19.69
CA GLU A 169 16.62 9.80 -18.61
C GLU A 169 17.24 8.57 -17.92
N GLU A 170 18.48 8.74 -17.45
CA GLU A 170 19.20 7.71 -16.70
C GLU A 170 18.76 7.70 -15.23
N SER A 171 18.52 8.90 -14.65
CA SER A 171 18.05 9.07 -13.28
C SER A 171 16.52 9.00 -13.23
N VAL A 172 16.02 7.84 -12.84
CA VAL A 172 14.58 7.55 -12.72
C VAL A 172 14.28 7.04 -11.31
N THR A 173 13.01 7.10 -10.92
CA THR A 173 12.53 6.59 -9.62
C THR A 173 12.98 5.15 -9.41
N GLN A 174 13.67 4.89 -8.30
CA GLN A 174 14.03 3.55 -7.87
C GLN A 174 13.06 3.09 -6.79
N SER A 175 12.61 1.84 -6.89
CA SER A 175 11.73 1.23 -5.88
C SER A 175 12.50 0.14 -5.15
N GLU A 176 12.34 0.08 -3.83
CA GLU A 176 12.87 -0.98 -2.98
C GLU A 176 11.79 -1.49 -2.04
N ILE A 177 11.86 -2.78 -1.70
CA ILE A 177 11.01 -3.38 -0.68
C ILE A 177 11.83 -3.53 0.59
N LEU A 178 11.25 -3.03 1.67
CA LEU A 178 11.81 -3.08 3.01
C LEU A 178 10.89 -3.92 3.91
N ILE A 179 11.48 -4.78 4.71
CA ILE A 179 10.79 -5.67 5.65
C ILE A 179 11.28 -5.33 7.05
N TYR A 180 10.38 -4.97 7.95
CA TYR A 180 10.70 -4.66 9.34
C TYR A 180 10.28 -5.81 10.25
N ASP A 181 11.21 -6.28 11.08
CA ASP A 181 10.95 -7.25 12.13
C ASP A 181 10.78 -6.51 13.46
N LEU A 182 9.58 -6.62 14.06
CA LEU A 182 9.23 -5.89 15.28
C LEU A 182 10.04 -6.35 16.50
N ALA A 183 10.29 -7.65 16.61
CA ALA A 183 11.04 -8.21 17.74
C ALA A 183 12.54 -7.86 17.67
N ALA A 184 13.12 -7.97 16.47
CA ALA A 184 14.52 -7.62 16.24
C ALA A 184 14.75 -6.10 16.16
N ARG A 185 13.70 -5.30 15.94
CA ARG A 185 13.76 -3.85 15.62
C ARG A 185 14.74 -3.57 14.49
N ALA A 186 14.66 -4.36 13.45
CA ALA A 186 15.60 -4.30 12.33
C ALA A 186 14.89 -4.31 10.98
N MET A 187 15.48 -3.59 10.03
CA MET A 187 15.03 -3.52 8.66
C MET A 187 15.87 -4.43 7.78
N VAL A 188 15.21 -5.24 6.95
CA VAL A 188 15.82 -6.06 5.90
C VAL A 188 15.39 -5.49 4.56
N LYS A 189 16.35 -5.16 3.71
CA LYS A 189 16.10 -4.78 2.32
C LYS A 189 16.07 -6.04 1.45
N VAL A 190 15.06 -6.14 0.61
CA VAL A 190 14.97 -7.22 -0.38
C VAL A 190 16.10 -7.08 -1.40
N ALA A 191 16.87 -8.14 -1.59
CA ALA A 191 18.06 -8.20 -2.44
C ALA A 191 17.68 -8.62 -3.87
N ASP A 192 16.83 -7.83 -4.54
CA ASP A 192 16.53 -8.03 -5.95
C ASP A 192 17.67 -7.50 -6.84
N ASP A 193 17.72 -8.00 -8.10
CA ASP A 193 18.55 -7.42 -9.16
C ASP A 193 17.68 -6.43 -9.94
N PRO A 194 17.74 -5.12 -9.62
CA PRO A 194 16.71 -4.18 -10.04
C PRO A 194 16.80 -3.87 -11.55
N TRP A 195 15.62 -3.81 -12.17
CA TRP A 195 15.54 -3.16 -13.49
C TRP A 195 15.55 -1.64 -13.31
N GLN A 196 16.08 -0.91 -14.26
CA GLN A 196 16.31 0.54 -14.15
C GLN A 196 15.08 1.31 -13.69
N ASP A 197 13.89 1.02 -14.02
CA ASP A 197 12.70 1.78 -13.69
C ASP A 197 11.52 0.85 -13.34
N GLN A 198 11.81 -0.17 -12.54
CA GLN A 198 10.80 -1.12 -12.09
C GLN A 198 9.79 -0.52 -11.12
N MET A 199 8.56 -0.94 -11.25
CA MET A 199 7.52 -0.74 -10.25
C MET A 199 7.39 -2.00 -9.41
N MET A 200 7.40 -1.86 -8.10
CA MET A 200 7.28 -2.98 -7.16
C MET A 200 6.01 -2.87 -6.33
N SER A 201 5.44 -4.00 -5.98
CA SER A 201 4.27 -4.05 -5.08
C SER A 201 4.29 -5.34 -4.27
N VAL A 202 4.00 -5.25 -2.98
CA VAL A 202 3.73 -6.43 -2.15
C VAL A 202 2.44 -7.09 -2.63
N VAL A 203 2.44 -8.41 -2.76
CA VAL A 203 1.22 -9.17 -3.06
C VAL A 203 0.47 -9.35 -1.75
N ASN A 204 -0.67 -8.68 -1.65
CA ASN A 204 -1.53 -8.73 -0.48
C ASN A 204 -2.62 -9.79 -0.64
N ASP A 205 -3.06 -10.31 0.49
CA ASP A 205 -4.24 -11.13 0.61
C ASP A 205 -5.50 -10.33 0.20
N GLN A 206 -6.46 -11.00 -0.41
CA GLN A 206 -7.73 -10.37 -0.74
C GLN A 206 -8.56 -10.19 0.52
N GLN A 207 -8.85 -8.94 0.85
CA GLN A 207 -9.73 -8.61 1.96
C GLN A 207 -11.08 -8.13 1.44
N PHE A 208 -12.15 -8.69 2.00
CA PHE A 208 -13.47 -8.13 1.84
C PHE A 208 -13.65 -7.01 2.88
N ASN A 209 -13.67 -5.77 2.40
CA ASN A 209 -14.00 -4.64 3.26
C ASN A 209 -15.53 -4.62 3.46
N TYR A 210 -15.96 -4.88 4.67
CA TYR A 210 -17.33 -4.65 5.07
C TYR A 210 -17.48 -3.17 5.45
N PRO A 211 -18.35 -2.38 4.80
CA PRO A 211 -18.50 -0.95 5.08
C PRO A 211 -18.84 -0.64 6.53
N ASP A 212 -19.44 -1.59 7.22
CA ASP A 212 -19.96 -1.47 8.60
C ASP A 212 -19.12 -2.21 9.63
N SER A 213 -17.89 -2.62 9.27
CA SER A 213 -16.96 -3.25 10.20
C SER A 213 -16.28 -2.18 11.05
N ASP A 214 -16.25 -2.38 12.37
CA ASP A 214 -15.42 -1.60 13.30
C ASP A 214 -13.93 -1.94 13.17
N GLU A 215 -13.60 -2.91 12.32
CA GLU A 215 -12.23 -3.32 12.13
C GLU A 215 -11.46 -2.31 11.27
N PRO A 216 -10.23 -1.97 11.63
CA PRO A 216 -9.40 -1.11 10.81
C PRO A 216 -9.08 -1.79 9.47
N ARG A 217 -8.99 -0.99 8.42
CA ARG A 217 -8.55 -1.49 7.12
C ARG A 217 -7.10 -1.92 7.22
N GLN A 218 -6.86 -3.20 7.05
CA GLN A 218 -5.52 -3.79 7.08
C GLN A 218 -5.11 -4.24 5.69
N SER A 219 -3.84 -4.03 5.35
CA SER A 219 -3.21 -4.73 4.25
C SER A 219 -2.34 -5.83 4.84
N ARG A 220 -2.65 -7.08 4.50
CA ARG A 220 -1.87 -8.25 4.91
C ARG A 220 -1.26 -8.89 3.68
N TRP A 221 -0.02 -9.30 3.76
CA TRP A 221 0.60 -10.00 2.65
C TRP A 221 0.00 -11.40 2.42
N LEU A 222 0.20 -11.93 1.22
CA LEU A 222 -0.46 -13.15 0.77
C LEU A 222 -0.11 -14.38 1.60
N SER A 223 1.18 -14.57 1.93
CA SER A 223 1.68 -15.77 2.59
C SER A 223 1.15 -15.91 4.02
N ASP A 224 0.78 -17.15 4.41
CA ASP A 224 0.56 -17.52 5.82
C ASP A 224 1.89 -17.71 6.57
N ASN A 225 2.98 -17.93 5.83
CA ASN A 225 4.33 -18.07 6.38
C ASN A 225 5.00 -16.71 6.44
N SER A 226 5.30 -16.23 7.65
CA SER A 226 5.97 -14.94 7.88
C SER A 226 7.43 -14.91 7.43
N ASP A 227 8.03 -16.05 7.08
CA ASP A 227 9.38 -16.13 6.54
C ASP A 227 9.44 -15.86 5.03
N GLU A 228 8.27 -15.73 4.36
CA GLU A 228 8.18 -15.47 2.92
C GLU A 228 7.29 -14.26 2.63
N LEU A 229 7.84 -13.29 1.89
CA LEU A 229 7.12 -12.16 1.34
C LEU A 229 6.99 -12.30 -0.18
N TRP A 230 5.76 -12.32 -0.67
CA TRP A 230 5.45 -12.33 -2.10
C TRP A 230 5.33 -10.91 -2.63
N PHE A 231 5.99 -10.63 -3.74
CA PHE A 231 5.91 -9.33 -4.39
C PHE A 231 5.96 -9.45 -5.92
N THR A 232 5.46 -8.40 -6.58
CA THR A 232 5.57 -8.23 -8.03
C THR A 232 6.59 -7.18 -8.36
N ARG A 233 7.28 -7.35 -9.47
CA ARG A 233 7.97 -6.26 -10.16
C ARG A 233 7.52 -6.18 -11.61
N ILE A 234 7.36 -4.96 -12.10
CA ILE A 234 6.84 -4.69 -13.43
C ILE A 234 7.75 -3.65 -14.09
N SER A 235 8.20 -3.89 -15.33
CA SER A 235 8.96 -2.89 -16.07
C SER A 235 8.08 -1.71 -16.47
N ARG A 236 8.66 -0.52 -16.56
CA ARG A 236 7.95 0.70 -16.94
C ARG A 236 7.24 0.59 -18.29
N ASP A 237 7.86 -0.06 -19.26
CA ASP A 237 7.29 -0.31 -20.58
C ASP A 237 6.18 -1.37 -20.59
N ARG A 238 5.88 -1.96 -19.42
CA ARG A 238 4.84 -2.98 -19.23
C ARG A 238 5.04 -4.23 -20.12
N LYS A 239 6.29 -4.62 -20.41
CA LYS A 239 6.59 -5.83 -21.20
C LYS A 239 7.15 -6.97 -20.36
N ARG A 240 7.49 -6.70 -19.11
CA ARG A 240 8.04 -7.68 -18.17
C ARG A 240 7.32 -7.60 -16.85
N THR A 241 6.87 -8.74 -16.34
CA THR A 241 6.32 -8.88 -15.00
C THR A 241 6.87 -10.14 -14.36
N ASP A 242 7.38 -10.02 -13.14
CA ASP A 242 7.80 -11.15 -12.32
C ASP A 242 6.96 -11.21 -11.04
N ILE A 243 6.63 -12.42 -10.61
CA ILE A 243 6.23 -12.73 -9.25
C ILE A 243 7.44 -13.33 -8.56
N MET A 244 7.80 -12.74 -7.45
CA MET A 244 8.99 -13.11 -6.68
C MET A 244 8.65 -13.35 -5.22
N VAL A 245 9.50 -14.12 -4.55
CA VAL A 245 9.41 -14.38 -3.12
C VAL A 245 10.72 -13.99 -2.47
N ALA A 246 10.65 -13.18 -1.43
CA ALA A 246 11.78 -12.83 -0.59
C ALA A 246 11.73 -13.60 0.73
N ASN A 247 12.88 -14.09 1.18
CA ASN A 247 13.06 -14.52 2.56
C ASN A 247 13.08 -13.27 3.45
N THR A 248 12.18 -13.20 4.43
CA THR A 248 11.98 -12.00 5.23
C THR A 248 13.10 -11.71 6.22
N SER A 249 13.93 -12.68 6.53
CA SER A 249 15.07 -12.55 7.45
C SER A 249 16.39 -12.22 6.75
N THR A 250 16.57 -12.67 5.48
CA THR A 250 17.82 -12.46 4.73
C THR A 250 17.69 -11.47 3.59
N GLY A 251 16.46 -11.24 3.12
CA GLY A 251 16.19 -10.44 1.91
C GLY A 251 16.47 -11.20 0.60
N GLU A 252 16.99 -12.44 0.65
CA GLU A 252 17.25 -13.24 -0.55
C GLU A 252 15.97 -13.53 -1.31
N VAL A 253 16.04 -13.48 -2.65
CA VAL A 253 14.88 -13.62 -3.52
C VAL A 253 14.96 -14.82 -4.45
N ARG A 254 13.79 -15.36 -4.79
CA ARG A 254 13.61 -16.30 -5.89
C ARG A 254 12.47 -15.85 -6.78
N THR A 255 12.59 -16.07 -8.07
CA THR A 255 11.52 -15.80 -9.03
C THR A 255 10.61 -17.02 -9.14
N VAL A 256 9.30 -16.80 -9.07
CA VAL A 256 8.28 -17.85 -9.18
C VAL A 256 7.62 -17.84 -10.55
N ILE A 257 7.24 -16.66 -11.04
CA ILE A 257 6.62 -16.50 -12.37
C ILE A 257 7.37 -15.42 -13.11
N GLU A 258 7.75 -15.71 -14.33
CA GLU A 258 8.23 -14.73 -15.31
C GLU A 258 7.23 -14.62 -16.44
N ASP A 259 6.75 -13.42 -16.70
CA ASP A 259 5.89 -13.14 -17.84
C ASP A 259 6.50 -12.06 -18.72
N ARG A 260 6.52 -12.33 -20.03
CA ARG A 260 7.21 -11.51 -21.04
C ARG A 260 6.33 -11.39 -22.27
N LEU A 261 6.03 -10.16 -22.65
CA LEU A 261 5.34 -9.85 -23.92
C LEU A 261 6.15 -8.83 -24.72
N ASN A 262 5.98 -8.84 -26.02
CA ASN A 262 6.53 -7.80 -26.89
C ASN A 262 5.61 -6.57 -27.01
N THR A 263 4.43 -6.61 -26.38
CA THR A 263 3.41 -5.57 -26.32
C THR A 263 3.13 -5.19 -24.88
N TYR A 264 2.24 -4.23 -24.68
CA TYR A 264 1.77 -3.85 -23.36
C TYR A 264 1.10 -5.02 -22.64
N MET A 265 1.49 -5.26 -21.39
CA MET A 265 0.96 -6.32 -20.54
C MET A 265 -0.01 -5.71 -19.52
N GLU A 266 -1.24 -6.18 -19.52
CA GLU A 266 -2.16 -5.95 -18.41
C GLU A 266 -1.78 -6.86 -17.25
N THR A 267 -1.87 -6.33 -16.04
CA THR A 267 -1.67 -7.11 -14.80
C THR A 267 -2.99 -7.30 -14.09
N ARG A 268 -3.18 -8.49 -13.55
CA ARG A 268 -4.36 -8.85 -12.75
C ARG A 268 -3.89 -9.32 -11.38
N THR A 269 -4.80 -9.32 -10.42
CA THR A 269 -4.53 -9.82 -9.09
C THR A 269 -4.17 -11.30 -9.15
N THR A 270 -3.08 -11.67 -8.50
CA THR A 270 -2.68 -13.07 -8.30
C THR A 270 -3.61 -13.68 -7.26
N LEU A 271 -4.12 -14.88 -7.55
CA LEU A 271 -4.93 -15.64 -6.61
C LEU A 271 -4.15 -16.87 -6.16
N GLN A 272 -4.17 -17.12 -4.86
CA GLN A 272 -3.62 -18.34 -4.28
C GLN A 272 -4.77 -19.32 -3.99
N LEU A 273 -4.56 -20.58 -4.35
CA LEU A 273 -5.47 -21.69 -4.04
C LEU A 273 -5.15 -22.25 -2.65
N ASP A 274 -6.09 -23.00 -2.06
CA ASP A 274 -5.93 -23.62 -0.73
C ASP A 274 -4.71 -24.53 -0.60
N ASN A 275 -4.23 -25.10 -1.70
CA ASN A 275 -3.03 -25.93 -1.74
C ASN A 275 -1.73 -25.15 -1.95
N GLY A 276 -1.82 -23.80 -1.96
CA GLY A 276 -0.70 -22.88 -2.16
C GLY A 276 -0.36 -22.57 -3.62
N ASP A 277 -0.93 -23.26 -4.60
CA ASP A 277 -0.71 -22.97 -6.02
C ASP A 277 -1.27 -21.59 -6.38
N LEU A 278 -0.70 -21.00 -7.44
CA LEU A 278 -1.07 -19.67 -7.91
C LEU A 278 -1.86 -19.74 -9.20
N LEU A 279 -2.86 -18.90 -9.33
CA LEU A 279 -3.53 -18.61 -10.57
C LEU A 279 -2.98 -17.29 -11.14
N TRP A 280 -2.44 -17.40 -12.34
CA TRP A 280 -1.84 -16.29 -13.07
C TRP A 280 -2.59 -16.02 -14.36
N TRP A 281 -3.02 -14.78 -14.59
CA TRP A 281 -3.61 -14.33 -15.82
C TRP A 281 -2.52 -13.83 -16.78
N SER A 282 -2.50 -14.33 -18.02
CA SER A 282 -1.49 -13.93 -19.01
C SER A 282 -2.02 -14.05 -20.44
N GLU A 283 -1.55 -13.16 -21.30
CA GLU A 283 -1.81 -13.14 -22.75
C GLU A 283 -0.67 -13.73 -23.58
N ARG A 284 0.23 -14.52 -22.97
CA ARG A 284 1.45 -15.05 -23.60
C ARG A 284 1.18 -15.91 -24.86
N ASP A 285 0.01 -16.49 -24.96
CA ASP A 285 -0.43 -17.29 -26.11
C ASP A 285 -1.27 -16.48 -27.14
N GLY A 286 -1.29 -15.14 -27.01
CA GLY A 286 -2.03 -14.23 -27.89
C GLY A 286 -3.43 -13.90 -27.41
N TRP A 287 -3.98 -14.67 -26.46
CA TRP A 287 -5.28 -14.47 -25.81
C TRP A 287 -5.12 -14.59 -24.30
N ALA A 288 -6.03 -13.98 -23.56
CA ALA A 288 -6.03 -14.00 -22.10
C ALA A 288 -6.43 -15.38 -21.56
N HIS A 289 -5.53 -16.02 -20.85
CA HIS A 289 -5.76 -17.31 -20.21
C HIS A 289 -5.32 -17.31 -18.75
N ILE A 290 -5.90 -18.25 -18.00
CA ILE A 290 -5.49 -18.53 -16.63
C ILE A 290 -4.49 -19.69 -16.64
N TYR A 291 -3.36 -19.47 -16.03
CA TYR A 291 -2.28 -20.46 -15.84
C TYR A 291 -2.18 -20.80 -14.37
N ARG A 292 -1.94 -22.07 -14.06
CA ARG A 292 -1.69 -22.54 -12.70
C ARG A 292 -0.20 -22.81 -12.52
N TYR A 293 0.36 -22.27 -11.47
CA TYR A 293 1.74 -22.47 -11.04
C TYR A 293 1.76 -23.06 -9.65
N SER A 294 2.71 -23.97 -9.37
CA SER A 294 3.03 -24.39 -8.00
C SER A 294 3.85 -23.30 -7.30
N THR A 295 3.95 -23.41 -5.97
CA THR A 295 4.68 -22.43 -5.13
C THR A 295 6.17 -22.33 -5.44
N ASP A 296 6.76 -23.35 -6.06
CA ASP A 296 8.15 -23.37 -6.52
C ASP A 296 8.36 -22.73 -7.90
N GLY A 297 7.27 -22.30 -8.58
CA GLY A 297 7.31 -21.67 -9.90
C GLY A 297 7.15 -22.65 -11.06
N THR A 298 6.87 -23.92 -10.80
CA THR A 298 6.61 -24.88 -11.88
C THR A 298 5.25 -24.62 -12.50
N LEU A 299 5.19 -24.44 -13.83
CA LEU A 299 3.94 -24.32 -14.57
C LEU A 299 3.20 -25.67 -14.56
N VAL A 300 2.09 -25.74 -13.84
CA VAL A 300 1.24 -26.95 -13.78
C VAL A 300 0.43 -27.10 -15.08
N GLY A 301 -0.09 -25.97 -15.62
CA GLY A 301 -0.81 -25.97 -16.87
C GLY A 301 -1.67 -24.73 -17.11
N ARG A 302 -2.19 -24.62 -18.33
CA ARG A 302 -3.20 -23.63 -18.71
C ARG A 302 -4.58 -24.21 -18.37
N LEU A 303 -5.42 -23.43 -17.69
CA LEU A 303 -6.74 -23.87 -17.21
C LEU A 303 -7.89 -23.48 -18.14
N THR A 304 -7.70 -22.49 -19.01
CA THR A 304 -8.72 -21.98 -19.92
C THR A 304 -8.27 -22.12 -21.36
N GLU A 305 -9.22 -22.26 -22.28
CA GLU A 305 -8.99 -22.43 -23.72
C GLU A 305 -9.91 -21.50 -24.52
N GLY A 306 -9.54 -21.27 -25.76
CA GLY A 306 -10.32 -20.48 -26.72
C GLY A 306 -9.67 -19.13 -27.03
N PRO A 307 -10.27 -18.35 -27.97
CA PRO A 307 -9.89 -16.98 -28.23
C PRO A 307 -10.40 -16.05 -27.14
#